data_305fda65af25d423b3a2cefc945a52a1
#
_entry.id   305fda65af25d423b3a2cefc945a52a1
#
_cell.length_a   1.000
_cell.length_b   1.000
_cell.length_c   1.000
_cell.angle_alpha   90.00
_cell.angle_beta   90.00
_cell.angle_gamma   90.00
#
_symmetry.space_group_name_H-M   'P 1'
#
loop_
_entity.id
_entity.type
_entity.pdbx_description
1 polymer ?
#
loop_
_entity_poly.entity_id
_entity_poly.type
_entity_poly.pdbx_seq_one_letter_code
_entity_poly.pdbx_strand_id
1 'polypeptide(L)'
;MKKSDGLIILSPDNCELHEQLCRLPLSSGKPCYVDKTFAPDEASAKRVFAVAEASGTPCWSTSALRFAEEYAQIDPSKVVAINSWGPNDFEIYAIHQLEPLMMLMQSRPQRVMALKTDAWYLLTIEFEDGRCASVSGYEHGSPFVMNINSKTGSTVLEVKSDFFHRFILGLVQFFRTKRAPVPHEETVAIMALREAGQKALTVPGQWVNV
;
A
#
# COMPACT_ATOMS: atom_id res chain seq x y z
N MET A 1 20.11 14.71 -13.54
CA MET A 1 19.72 15.22 -12.21
C MET A 1 20.08 16.68 -11.92
N LYS A 2 21.15 17.27 -12.49
CA LYS A 2 21.51 18.69 -12.21
C LYS A 2 20.45 19.72 -12.60
N LYS A 3 19.52 19.40 -13.51
CA LYS A 3 18.48 20.30 -14.07
C LYS A 3 17.06 20.07 -13.53
N SER A 4 16.88 19.25 -12.49
CA SER A 4 15.57 18.94 -11.90
C SER A 4 15.55 19.24 -10.41
N ASP A 5 14.40 19.63 -9.87
CA ASP A 5 14.20 19.93 -8.45
C ASP A 5 13.62 18.74 -7.67
N GLY A 6 13.11 17.75 -8.37
CA GLY A 6 12.59 16.50 -7.83
C GLY A 6 12.66 15.39 -8.86
N LEU A 7 12.46 14.15 -8.43
CA LEU A 7 12.60 12.95 -9.25
C LEU A 7 11.38 12.03 -9.06
N ILE A 8 10.93 11.42 -10.14
CA ILE A 8 9.90 10.38 -10.13
C ILE A 8 10.51 9.14 -10.75
N ILE A 9 10.47 8.04 -10.03
CA ILE A 9 10.92 6.73 -10.48
C ILE A 9 9.68 5.92 -10.84
N LEU A 10 9.53 5.63 -12.13
CA LEU A 10 8.45 4.82 -12.69
C LEU A 10 9.05 3.54 -13.26
N SER A 11 8.63 2.42 -12.74
CA SER A 11 8.91 1.09 -13.27
C SER A 11 7.63 0.27 -13.13
N PRO A 12 6.64 0.56 -13.99
CA PRO A 12 5.30 -0.02 -13.85
C PRO A 12 5.38 -1.55 -13.79
N ASP A 13 4.69 -2.10 -12.79
CA ASP A 13 4.51 -3.53 -12.55
C ASP A 13 5.83 -4.34 -12.44
N ASN A 14 6.94 -3.68 -12.07
CA ASN A 14 8.25 -4.30 -11.88
C ASN A 14 8.97 -3.69 -10.66
N CYS A 15 8.47 -3.99 -9.47
CA CYS A 15 9.03 -3.47 -8.21
C CYS A 15 10.41 -4.06 -7.87
N GLU A 16 10.81 -5.18 -8.48
CA GLU A 16 12.11 -5.83 -8.31
C GLU A 16 13.26 -4.94 -8.80
N LEU A 17 12.99 -4.07 -9.78
CA LEU A 17 13.97 -3.12 -10.29
C LEU A 17 14.09 -1.85 -9.45
N HIS A 18 13.15 -1.56 -8.55
CA HIS A 18 13.14 -0.30 -7.81
C HIS A 18 14.41 -0.09 -6.99
N GLU A 19 14.92 -1.11 -6.30
CA GLU A 19 16.17 -0.97 -5.53
C GLU A 19 17.34 -0.49 -6.40
N GLN A 20 17.48 -1.02 -7.61
CA GLN A 20 18.52 -0.61 -8.56
C GLN A 20 18.25 0.78 -9.12
N LEU A 21 17.03 1.05 -9.59
CA LEU A 21 16.66 2.32 -10.22
C LEU A 21 16.67 3.48 -9.24
N CYS A 22 16.33 3.24 -7.97
CA CYS A 22 16.28 4.24 -6.92
C CYS A 22 17.65 4.64 -6.38
N ARG A 23 18.68 3.82 -6.53
CA ARG A 23 19.99 4.01 -5.90
C ARG A 23 20.59 5.40 -6.17
N LEU A 24 20.63 5.82 -7.43
CA LEU A 24 21.18 7.13 -7.79
C LEU A 24 20.24 8.30 -7.47
N PRO A 25 18.91 8.24 -7.77
CA PRO A 25 17.96 9.26 -7.36
C PRO A 25 17.95 9.51 -5.86
N LEU A 26 17.87 8.46 -5.04
CA LEU A 26 17.80 8.57 -3.58
C LEU A 26 19.11 9.06 -2.94
N SER A 27 20.25 8.96 -3.63
CA SER A 27 21.51 9.56 -3.18
C SER A 27 21.66 11.04 -3.53
N SER A 28 20.63 11.68 -4.12
CA SER A 28 20.76 13.03 -4.67
C SER A 28 20.39 14.16 -3.71
N GLY A 29 19.77 13.87 -2.57
CA GLY A 29 19.20 14.87 -1.65
C GLY A 29 17.93 15.56 -2.17
N LYS A 30 17.44 15.21 -3.37
CA LYS A 30 16.24 15.80 -3.98
C LYS A 30 15.02 14.95 -3.68
N PRO A 31 13.84 15.55 -3.46
CA PRO A 31 12.63 14.77 -3.19
C PRO A 31 12.36 13.78 -4.33
N CYS A 32 12.13 12.52 -3.97
CA CYS A 32 11.90 11.41 -4.87
C CYS A 32 10.57 10.74 -4.58
N TYR A 33 9.71 10.60 -5.59
CA TYR A 33 8.58 9.70 -5.57
C TYR A 33 8.96 8.40 -6.29
N VAL A 34 8.67 7.27 -5.66
CA VAL A 34 8.85 5.94 -6.25
C VAL A 34 7.46 5.35 -6.48
N ASP A 35 7.22 4.84 -7.68
CA ASP A 35 5.91 4.27 -8.04
C ASP A 35 5.53 3.06 -7.18
N LYS A 36 4.24 2.76 -7.14
CA LYS A 36 3.71 1.53 -6.54
C LYS A 36 4.08 0.33 -7.47
N THR A 37 4.29 -0.81 -7.01
CA THR A 37 4.56 -1.32 -5.66
C THR A 37 5.98 -0.91 -5.27
N PHE A 38 6.17 -0.38 -4.09
CA PHE A 38 7.44 0.23 -3.69
C PHE A 38 8.64 -0.74 -3.76
N ALA A 39 8.45 -1.97 -3.32
CA ALA A 39 9.46 -3.01 -3.31
C ALA A 39 8.81 -4.40 -3.33
N PRO A 40 9.53 -5.46 -3.71
CA PRO A 40 8.98 -6.83 -3.71
C PRO A 40 8.71 -7.36 -2.29
N ASP A 41 9.51 -6.96 -1.32
CA ASP A 41 9.53 -7.48 0.05
C ASP A 41 9.94 -6.41 1.08
N GLU A 42 9.79 -6.76 2.36
CA GLU A 42 10.14 -5.90 3.50
C GLU A 42 11.62 -5.51 3.50
N ALA A 43 12.52 -6.47 3.26
CA ALA A 43 13.96 -6.25 3.33
C ALA A 43 14.43 -5.28 2.24
N SER A 44 13.91 -5.42 1.03
CA SER A 44 14.18 -4.51 -0.10
C SER A 44 13.65 -3.10 0.20
N ALA A 45 12.44 -2.98 0.76
CA ALA A 45 11.88 -1.69 1.15
C ALA A 45 12.77 -0.96 2.18
N LYS A 46 13.22 -1.67 3.21
CA LYS A 46 14.16 -1.13 4.20
C LYS A 46 15.47 -0.66 3.57
N ARG A 47 16.05 -1.41 2.62
CA ARG A 47 17.27 -1.01 1.93
C ARG A 47 17.07 0.23 1.06
N VAL A 48 15.94 0.33 0.36
CA VAL A 48 15.60 1.52 -0.46
C VAL A 48 15.47 2.76 0.42
N PHE A 49 14.74 2.68 1.52
CA PHE A 49 14.63 3.81 2.47
C PHE A 49 15.95 4.15 3.14
N ALA A 50 16.79 3.17 3.49
CA ALA A 50 18.11 3.41 4.09
C ALA A 50 19.02 4.26 3.18
N VAL A 51 18.96 4.08 1.86
CA VAL A 51 19.68 4.94 0.91
C VAL A 51 19.16 6.38 0.95
N ALA A 52 17.84 6.56 1.01
CA ALA A 52 17.23 7.88 1.10
C ALA A 52 17.61 8.60 2.40
N GLU A 53 17.52 7.90 3.52
CA GLU A 53 17.85 8.41 4.86
C GLU A 53 19.32 8.80 4.99
N ALA A 54 20.24 7.93 4.53
CA ALA A 54 21.68 8.21 4.55
C ALA A 54 22.06 9.46 3.76
N SER A 55 21.26 9.84 2.76
CA SER A 55 21.48 11.01 1.89
C SER A 55 20.59 12.20 2.26
N GLY A 56 19.74 12.10 3.29
CA GLY A 56 18.75 13.12 3.62
C GLY A 56 17.75 13.39 2.49
N THR A 57 17.48 12.40 1.64
CA THR A 57 16.59 12.51 0.48
C THR A 57 15.16 12.26 0.92
N PRO A 58 14.23 13.24 0.81
CA PRO A 58 12.82 12.98 1.01
C PRO A 58 12.33 11.94 0.01
N CYS A 59 11.77 10.84 0.51
CA CYS A 59 11.28 9.73 -0.30
C CYS A 59 9.83 9.41 0.05
N TRP A 60 9.03 9.07 -0.96
CA TRP A 60 7.64 8.71 -0.79
C TRP A 60 7.20 7.73 -1.88
N SER A 61 6.34 6.81 -1.49
CA SER A 61 5.61 5.91 -2.39
C SER A 61 4.20 5.70 -1.85
N THR A 62 3.24 5.50 -2.72
CA THR A 62 1.86 5.13 -2.35
C THR A 62 1.04 4.70 -3.57
N SER A 63 -0.06 4.01 -3.32
CA SER A 63 -1.14 3.85 -4.29
C SER A 63 -2.00 5.10 -4.37
N ALA A 64 -2.37 5.50 -5.58
CA ALA A 64 -3.30 6.61 -5.79
C ALA A 64 -4.67 6.38 -5.13
N LEU A 65 -5.12 5.11 -5.01
CA LEU A 65 -6.41 4.76 -4.41
C LEU A 65 -6.54 5.23 -2.96
N ARG A 66 -5.42 5.36 -2.22
CA ARG A 66 -5.39 5.91 -0.86
C ARG A 66 -6.02 7.30 -0.75
N PHE A 67 -6.06 8.06 -1.84
CA PHE A 67 -6.56 9.42 -1.91
C PHE A 67 -8.05 9.52 -2.25
N ALA A 68 -8.77 8.41 -2.31
CA ALA A 68 -10.20 8.42 -2.55
C ALA A 68 -10.95 9.19 -1.45
N GLU A 69 -11.89 10.04 -1.86
CA GLU A 69 -12.67 10.90 -0.94
C GLU A 69 -13.50 10.08 0.03
N GLU A 70 -13.91 8.91 -0.42
CA GLU A 70 -14.74 8.01 0.36
C GLU A 70 -14.04 7.60 1.67
N TYR A 71 -12.73 7.43 1.65
CA TYR A 71 -11.96 7.06 2.84
C TYR A 71 -11.75 8.24 3.82
N ALA A 72 -11.78 9.48 3.32
CA ALA A 72 -11.56 10.66 4.15
C ALA A 72 -12.67 10.90 5.20
N GLN A 73 -13.82 10.24 5.04
CA GLN A 73 -14.96 10.34 5.96
C GLN A 73 -14.86 9.35 7.13
N ILE A 74 -13.92 8.42 7.08
CA ILE A 74 -13.78 7.37 8.08
C ILE A 74 -12.88 7.84 9.21
N ASP A 75 -13.35 7.70 10.44
CA ASP A 75 -12.54 7.87 11.65
C ASP A 75 -11.81 6.55 11.98
N PRO A 76 -10.49 6.45 11.74
CA PRO A 76 -9.75 5.20 11.95
C PRO A 76 -9.82 4.68 13.39
N SER A 77 -9.96 5.58 14.38
CA SER A 77 -10.03 5.21 15.80
C SER A 77 -11.25 4.38 16.17
N LYS A 78 -12.27 4.38 15.31
CA LYS A 78 -13.52 3.64 15.49
C LYS A 78 -13.58 2.35 14.69
N VAL A 79 -12.63 2.12 13.77
CA VAL A 79 -12.63 0.93 12.90
C VAL A 79 -12.38 -0.32 13.74
N VAL A 80 -13.25 -1.32 13.54
CA VAL A 80 -13.17 -2.63 14.21
C VAL A 80 -12.72 -3.71 13.23
N ALA A 81 -13.26 -3.71 12.01
CA ALA A 81 -12.90 -4.66 10.97
C ALA A 81 -13.12 -4.05 9.58
N ILE A 82 -12.35 -4.51 8.60
CA ILE A 82 -12.46 -4.11 7.21
C ILE A 82 -12.57 -5.35 6.32
N ASN A 83 -13.50 -5.32 5.36
CA ASN A 83 -13.55 -6.28 4.27
C ASN A 83 -13.45 -5.52 2.95
N SER A 84 -12.38 -5.75 2.21
CA SER A 84 -12.12 -5.09 0.93
C SER A 84 -12.17 -6.08 -0.22
N TRP A 85 -12.67 -5.64 -1.36
CA TRP A 85 -12.51 -6.36 -2.61
C TRP A 85 -12.26 -5.41 -3.78
N GLY A 86 -11.56 -5.93 -4.79
CA GLY A 86 -11.14 -5.15 -5.93
C GLY A 86 -10.86 -6.03 -7.15
N PRO A 87 -10.45 -5.42 -8.27
CA PRO A 87 -10.18 -6.13 -9.51
C PRO A 87 -8.80 -6.81 -9.48
N ASN A 88 -8.64 -7.74 -10.41
CA ASN A 88 -7.39 -8.37 -10.85
C ASN A 88 -6.62 -9.18 -9.80
N ASP A 89 -5.42 -9.59 -10.19
CA ASP A 89 -4.56 -10.47 -9.43
C ASP A 89 -3.93 -9.80 -8.20
N PHE A 90 -3.37 -10.63 -7.34
CA PHE A 90 -2.72 -10.19 -6.12
C PHE A 90 -1.43 -9.40 -6.39
N GLU A 91 -0.63 -9.83 -7.36
CA GLU A 91 0.72 -9.31 -7.58
C GLU A 91 0.73 -7.83 -7.91
N ILE A 92 -0.17 -7.42 -8.80
CA ILE A 92 -0.20 -6.06 -9.37
C ILE A 92 -1.21 -5.17 -8.63
N TYR A 93 -2.35 -5.76 -8.20
CA TYR A 93 -3.50 -4.98 -7.73
C TYR A 93 -3.75 -5.00 -6.22
N ALA A 94 -3.28 -5.99 -5.48
CA ALA A 94 -3.51 -6.03 -4.04
C ALA A 94 -3.00 -4.78 -3.31
N ILE A 95 -1.91 -4.17 -3.79
CA ILE A 95 -1.35 -2.94 -3.21
C ILE A 95 -2.37 -1.80 -3.12
N HIS A 96 -3.28 -1.70 -4.10
CA HIS A 96 -4.32 -0.68 -4.11
C HIS A 96 -5.33 -0.85 -2.98
N GLN A 97 -5.55 -2.07 -2.51
CA GLN A 97 -6.41 -2.38 -1.37
C GLN A 97 -5.65 -2.33 -0.04
N LEU A 98 -4.41 -2.82 0.00
CA LEU A 98 -3.57 -2.85 1.20
C LEU A 98 -3.25 -1.44 1.72
N GLU A 99 -2.99 -0.48 0.83
CA GLU A 99 -2.68 0.91 1.18
C GLU A 99 -3.82 1.60 1.98
N PRO A 100 -5.05 1.71 1.48
CA PRO A 100 -6.12 2.32 2.26
C PRO A 100 -6.53 1.47 3.48
N LEU A 101 -6.40 0.14 3.41
CA LEU A 101 -6.67 -0.74 4.53
C LEU A 101 -5.72 -0.44 5.70
N MET A 102 -4.42 -0.38 5.45
CA MET A 102 -3.41 -0.06 6.47
C MET A 102 -3.59 1.34 7.04
N MET A 103 -3.90 2.33 6.18
CA MET A 103 -4.23 3.69 6.59
C MET A 103 -5.40 3.74 7.60
N LEU A 104 -6.42 2.91 7.40
CA LEU A 104 -7.62 2.88 8.24
C LEU A 104 -7.48 1.98 9.47
N MET A 105 -6.74 0.88 9.36
CA MET A 105 -6.52 -0.04 10.49
C MET A 105 -5.55 0.56 11.53
N GLN A 106 -4.54 1.33 11.12
CA GLN A 106 -3.56 1.95 12.00
C GLN A 106 -2.95 0.99 13.04
N SER A 107 -2.73 -0.27 12.64
CA SER A 107 -2.16 -1.32 13.47
C SER A 107 -1.21 -2.17 12.61
N ARG A 108 -0.24 -2.82 13.24
CA ARG A 108 0.68 -3.69 12.53
C ARG A 108 0.01 -5.03 12.21
N PRO A 109 0.13 -5.52 10.96
CA PRO A 109 -0.31 -6.86 10.63
C PRO A 109 0.61 -7.88 11.31
N GLN A 110 0.01 -8.92 11.90
CA GLN A 110 0.73 -9.97 12.63
C GLN A 110 0.89 -11.24 11.80
N ARG A 111 -0.20 -11.67 11.16
CA ARG A 111 -0.23 -12.86 10.32
C ARG A 111 -1.33 -12.79 9.28
N VAL A 112 -1.17 -13.55 8.22
CA VAL A 112 -2.11 -13.62 7.11
C VAL A 112 -2.36 -15.07 6.71
N MET A 113 -3.58 -15.38 6.30
CA MET A 113 -3.97 -16.65 5.70
C MET A 113 -4.65 -16.38 4.36
N ALA A 114 -4.42 -17.24 3.38
CA ALA A 114 -5.01 -17.09 2.05
C ALA A 114 -5.86 -18.31 1.66
N LEU A 115 -6.89 -18.02 0.86
CA LEU A 115 -7.60 -18.99 0.04
C LEU A 115 -7.60 -18.48 -1.40
N LYS A 116 -7.59 -19.38 -2.37
CA LYS A 116 -7.65 -19.01 -3.79
C LYS A 116 -8.34 -20.06 -4.66
N THR A 117 -8.89 -19.59 -5.76
CA THR A 117 -9.27 -20.38 -6.95
C THR A 117 -8.60 -19.75 -8.18
N ASP A 118 -8.88 -20.26 -9.36
CA ASP A 118 -8.34 -19.68 -10.62
C ASP A 118 -8.87 -18.25 -10.89
N ALA A 119 -10.06 -17.91 -10.39
CA ALA A 119 -10.70 -16.61 -10.66
C ALA A 119 -10.75 -15.66 -9.46
N TRP A 120 -10.22 -16.07 -8.31
CA TRP A 120 -10.40 -15.32 -7.08
C TRP A 120 -9.36 -15.68 -6.01
N TYR A 121 -8.97 -14.69 -5.22
CA TYR A 121 -8.24 -14.88 -3.98
C TYR A 121 -8.89 -14.16 -2.81
N LEU A 122 -8.68 -14.66 -1.61
CA LEU A 122 -9.00 -14.03 -0.34
C LEU A 122 -7.80 -14.10 0.58
N LEU A 123 -7.46 -12.97 1.19
CA LEU A 123 -6.57 -12.87 2.34
C LEU A 123 -7.39 -12.52 3.58
N THR A 124 -7.13 -13.23 4.67
CA THR A 124 -7.55 -12.85 6.02
C THR A 124 -6.33 -12.41 6.79
N ILE A 125 -6.38 -11.20 7.35
CA ILE A 125 -5.25 -10.54 8.03
C ILE A 125 -5.63 -10.36 9.49
N GLU A 126 -4.77 -10.78 10.40
CA GLU A 126 -4.86 -10.52 11.84
C GLU A 126 -3.82 -9.47 12.22
N PHE A 127 -4.23 -8.51 13.04
CA PHE A 127 -3.40 -7.40 13.51
C PHE A 127 -2.97 -7.61 14.97
N GLU A 128 -1.87 -6.95 15.39
CA GLU A 128 -1.31 -7.07 16.75
C GLU A 128 -2.32 -6.69 17.85
N ASP A 129 -3.28 -5.82 17.56
CA ASP A 129 -4.34 -5.40 18.47
C ASP A 129 -5.57 -6.33 18.49
N GLY A 130 -5.49 -7.48 17.82
CA GLY A 130 -6.54 -8.50 17.75
C GLY A 130 -7.65 -8.21 16.75
N ARG A 131 -7.61 -7.09 16.02
CA ARG A 131 -8.56 -6.80 14.93
C ARG A 131 -8.22 -7.62 13.71
N CYS A 132 -9.22 -7.80 12.83
CA CYS A 132 -9.06 -8.54 11.59
C CYS A 132 -9.52 -7.72 10.39
N ALA A 133 -8.92 -8.02 9.23
CA ALA A 133 -9.39 -7.52 7.95
C ALA A 133 -9.32 -8.61 6.88
N SER A 134 -10.02 -8.40 5.77
CA SER A 134 -9.90 -9.26 4.59
C SER A 134 -9.73 -8.44 3.31
N VAL A 135 -9.00 -9.04 2.36
CA VAL A 135 -8.79 -8.48 1.02
C VAL A 135 -9.07 -9.57 -0.01
N SER A 136 -9.93 -9.28 -0.97
CA SER A 136 -10.24 -10.18 -2.08
C SER A 136 -9.95 -9.52 -3.43
N GLY A 137 -9.47 -10.32 -4.39
CA GLY A 137 -9.32 -9.93 -5.78
C GLY A 137 -10.07 -10.86 -6.72
N TYR A 138 -10.65 -10.28 -7.77
CA TYR A 138 -11.44 -10.96 -8.78
C TYR A 138 -10.86 -10.72 -10.17
N GLU A 139 -10.50 -11.77 -10.90
CA GLU A 139 -9.81 -11.71 -12.19
C GLU A 139 -10.57 -10.89 -13.24
N HIS A 140 -11.88 -11.01 -13.29
CA HIS A 140 -12.70 -10.44 -14.36
C HIS A 140 -13.37 -9.09 -14.03
N GLY A 141 -12.68 -8.30 -13.23
CA GLY A 141 -13.11 -6.95 -12.93
C GLY A 141 -14.07 -6.89 -11.72
N SER A 142 -13.80 -5.93 -10.89
CA SER A 142 -14.60 -5.58 -9.73
C SER A 142 -14.36 -4.11 -9.45
N PRO A 143 -15.33 -3.34 -8.98
CA PRO A 143 -15.03 -2.04 -8.40
C PRO A 143 -14.15 -2.22 -7.16
N PHE A 144 -13.43 -1.18 -6.77
CA PHE A 144 -12.84 -1.13 -5.44
C PHE A 144 -13.94 -0.82 -4.43
N VAL A 145 -14.21 -1.80 -3.55
CA VAL A 145 -15.22 -1.69 -2.51
C VAL A 145 -14.62 -2.04 -1.16
N MET A 146 -15.03 -1.33 -0.14
CA MET A 146 -14.62 -1.58 1.23
C MET A 146 -15.84 -1.53 2.16
N ASN A 147 -16.10 -2.62 2.87
CA ASN A 147 -17.04 -2.63 3.98
C ASN A 147 -16.26 -2.40 5.27
N ILE A 148 -16.56 -1.31 5.95
CA ILE A 148 -15.91 -0.89 7.18
C ILE A 148 -16.89 -1.05 8.34
N ASN A 149 -16.54 -1.92 9.27
CA ASN A 149 -17.27 -2.10 10.52
C ASN A 149 -16.62 -1.24 11.60
N SER A 150 -17.40 -0.42 12.24
CA SER A 150 -17.01 0.44 13.35
C SER A 150 -17.80 0.16 14.61
N LYS A 151 -17.39 0.73 15.71
CA LYS A 151 -18.13 0.66 16.99
C LYS A 151 -19.55 1.25 16.91
N THR A 152 -19.84 2.02 15.88
CA THR A 152 -21.11 2.74 15.71
C THR A 152 -21.96 2.24 14.54
N GLY A 153 -21.49 1.25 13.79
CA GLY A 153 -22.22 0.66 12.65
C GLY A 153 -21.30 0.27 11.51
N SER A 154 -21.87 -0.17 10.41
CA SER A 154 -21.18 -0.57 9.18
C SER A 154 -21.42 0.42 8.05
N THR A 155 -20.39 0.65 7.25
CA THR A 155 -20.45 1.49 6.04
C THR A 155 -19.85 0.73 4.87
N VAL A 156 -20.54 0.69 3.74
CA VAL A 156 -20.04 0.16 2.49
C VAL A 156 -19.64 1.33 1.60
N LEU A 157 -18.39 1.35 1.17
CA LEU A 157 -17.82 2.35 0.28
C LEU A 157 -17.46 1.69 -1.04
N GLU A 158 -17.98 2.21 -2.14
CA GLU A 158 -17.51 1.94 -3.49
C GLU A 158 -16.75 3.17 -3.97
N VAL A 159 -15.48 3.01 -4.36
CA VAL A 159 -14.66 4.13 -4.81
C VAL A 159 -15.12 4.61 -6.18
N LYS A 160 -15.55 5.87 -6.25
CA LYS A 160 -16.04 6.56 -7.46
C LYS A 160 -15.41 7.93 -7.67
N SER A 161 -14.79 8.49 -6.62
CA SER A 161 -14.13 9.80 -6.69
C SER A 161 -12.91 9.77 -7.61
N ASP A 162 -12.51 10.93 -8.10
CA ASP A 162 -11.25 11.10 -8.86
C ASP A 162 -10.05 11.08 -7.91
N PHE A 163 -9.75 9.89 -7.40
CA PHE A 163 -8.62 9.68 -6.49
C PHE A 163 -7.27 9.94 -7.15
N PHE A 164 -7.18 9.78 -8.48
CA PHE A 164 -5.93 10.01 -9.19
C PHE A 164 -5.59 11.51 -9.24
N HIS A 165 -6.58 12.37 -9.51
CA HIS A 165 -6.39 13.82 -9.41
C HIS A 165 -5.91 14.23 -8.02
N ARG A 166 -6.53 13.71 -6.97
CA ARG A 166 -6.14 13.97 -5.57
C ARG A 166 -4.74 13.47 -5.25
N PHE A 167 -4.37 12.30 -5.73
CA PHE A 167 -3.00 11.79 -5.63
C PHE A 167 -2.00 12.77 -6.27
N ILE A 168 -2.29 13.29 -7.48
CA ILE A 168 -1.42 14.27 -8.15
C ILE A 168 -1.28 15.55 -7.32
N LEU A 169 -2.36 16.03 -6.70
CA LEU A 169 -2.26 17.18 -5.77
C LEU A 169 -1.36 16.86 -4.57
N GLY A 170 -1.46 15.66 -4.00
CA GLY A 170 -0.58 15.15 -2.94
C GLY A 170 0.87 15.09 -3.39
N LEU A 171 1.13 14.62 -4.61
CA LEU A 171 2.46 14.54 -5.20
C LEU A 171 3.07 15.94 -5.39
N VAL A 172 2.32 16.89 -5.89
CA VAL A 172 2.75 18.30 -6.01
C VAL A 172 3.09 18.88 -4.62
N GLN A 173 2.23 18.61 -3.63
CA GLN A 173 2.46 19.06 -2.26
C GLN A 173 3.73 18.44 -1.66
N PHE A 174 3.98 17.14 -1.87
CA PHE A 174 5.21 16.48 -1.45
C PHE A 174 6.46 17.16 -2.04
N PHE A 175 6.48 17.41 -3.35
CA PHE A 175 7.63 18.09 -3.98
C PHE A 175 7.84 19.52 -3.44
N ARG A 176 6.77 20.25 -3.09
CA ARG A 176 6.86 21.60 -2.52
C ARG A 176 7.34 21.59 -1.08
N THR A 177 6.84 20.69 -0.26
CA THR A 177 7.09 20.67 1.20
C THR A 177 8.21 19.75 1.61
N LYS A 178 8.57 18.78 0.77
CA LYS A 178 9.50 17.68 1.03
C LYS A 178 9.06 16.79 2.21
N ARG A 179 7.78 16.79 2.53
CA ARG A 179 7.18 15.97 3.59
C ARG A 179 6.36 14.87 2.96
N ALA A 180 6.77 13.62 3.18
CA ALA A 180 6.01 12.45 2.77
C ALA A 180 4.69 12.37 3.57
N PRO A 181 3.55 12.20 2.91
CA PRO A 181 2.27 12.05 3.63
C PRO A 181 2.08 10.67 4.25
N VAL A 182 2.89 9.68 3.85
CA VAL A 182 2.89 8.32 4.39
C VAL A 182 4.24 8.08 5.08
N PRO A 183 4.26 7.66 6.35
CA PRO A 183 5.50 7.29 7.04
C PRO A 183 6.20 6.11 6.37
N HIS A 184 7.53 6.09 6.39
CA HIS A 184 8.32 4.98 5.82
C HIS A 184 7.97 3.64 6.46
N GLU A 185 7.75 3.63 7.77
CA GLU A 185 7.40 2.44 8.55
C GLU A 185 6.08 1.81 8.08
N GLU A 186 5.12 2.64 7.67
CA GLU A 186 3.84 2.15 7.13
C GLU A 186 4.04 1.51 5.75
N THR A 187 4.82 2.14 4.87
CA THR A 187 5.17 1.55 3.57
C THR A 187 5.92 0.23 3.75
N VAL A 188 6.87 0.14 4.68
CA VAL A 188 7.59 -1.09 5.01
C VAL A 188 6.63 -2.18 5.51
N ALA A 189 5.70 -1.84 6.41
CA ALA A 189 4.71 -2.79 6.92
C ALA A 189 3.75 -3.29 5.82
N ILE A 190 3.39 -2.43 4.86
CA ILE A 190 2.60 -2.82 3.69
C ILE A 190 3.38 -3.81 2.81
N MET A 191 4.69 -3.60 2.60
CA MET A 191 5.51 -4.54 1.83
C MET A 191 5.67 -5.88 2.56
N ALA A 192 5.84 -5.87 3.89
CA ALA A 192 5.86 -7.08 4.69
C ALA A 192 4.54 -7.88 4.58
N LEU A 193 3.41 -7.19 4.69
CA LEU A 193 2.09 -7.80 4.54
C LEU A 193 1.88 -8.38 3.13
N ARG A 194 2.31 -7.65 2.08
CA ARG A 194 2.25 -8.15 0.70
C ARG A 194 3.10 -9.40 0.52
N GLU A 195 4.34 -9.40 1.01
CA GLU A 195 5.24 -10.56 0.97
C GLU A 195 4.64 -11.77 1.68
N ALA A 196 4.12 -11.59 2.89
CA ALA A 196 3.44 -12.65 3.63
C ALA A 196 2.19 -13.15 2.90
N GLY A 197 1.43 -12.25 2.28
CA GLY A 197 0.27 -12.59 1.45
C GLY A 197 0.64 -13.45 0.24
N GLN A 198 1.72 -13.12 -0.46
CA GLN A 198 2.25 -13.96 -1.56
C GLN A 198 2.63 -15.37 -1.07
N LYS A 199 3.32 -15.46 0.07
CA LYS A 199 3.66 -16.75 0.71
C LYS A 199 2.40 -17.53 1.09
N ALA A 200 1.39 -16.87 1.69
CA ALA A 200 0.14 -17.51 2.07
C ALA A 200 -0.63 -18.09 0.88
N LEU A 201 -0.58 -17.43 -0.28
CA LEU A 201 -1.17 -17.93 -1.53
C LEU A 201 -0.49 -19.21 -2.05
N THR A 202 0.73 -19.52 -1.64
CA THR A 202 1.42 -20.79 -1.98
C THR A 202 1.07 -21.92 -1.01
N VAL A 203 0.53 -21.60 0.16
CA VAL A 203 0.13 -22.55 1.21
C VAL A 203 -1.31 -22.25 1.71
N PRO A 204 -2.32 -22.34 0.85
CA PRO A 204 -3.69 -21.95 1.20
C PRO A 204 -4.20 -22.64 2.48
N GLY A 205 -4.94 -21.88 3.30
CA GLY A 205 -5.49 -22.36 4.57
C GLY A 205 -4.49 -22.40 5.73
N GLN A 206 -3.25 -21.96 5.52
CA GLN A 206 -2.23 -21.88 6.58
C GLN A 206 -1.93 -20.43 6.94
N TRP A 207 -1.72 -20.17 8.23
CA TRP A 207 -1.24 -18.87 8.70
C TRP A 207 0.24 -18.67 8.40
N VAL A 208 0.57 -17.51 7.85
CA VAL A 208 1.93 -17.03 7.60
C VAL A 208 2.14 -15.76 8.41
N ASN A 209 3.22 -15.69 9.20
CA ASN A 209 3.57 -14.48 9.93
C ASN A 209 4.05 -13.37 8.97
N VAL A 210 3.75 -12.14 9.33
CA VAL A 210 4.18 -10.93 8.63
C VAL A 210 5.52 -10.46 9.16
#